data_8e6fb4027468d263413de4c818ca0141
#
_entry.id   8e6fb4027468d263413de4c818ca0141
#
_cell.length_a   1.000
_cell.length_b   1.000
_cell.length_c   1.000
_cell.angle_alpha   90.00
_cell.angle_beta   90.00
_cell.angle_gamma   90.00
#
_symmetry.space_group_name_H-M   'P 1'
#
loop_
_entity.id
_entity.type
_entity.pdbx_description
1 polymer ?
#
loop_
_entity_poly.entity_id
_entity_poly.type
_entity_poly.pdbx_seq_one_letter_code
_entity_poly.pdbx_strand_id
1 'polypeptide(L)'
;MGVDLFNVGGLEKLEQQAPVVMVNLMRFRARSLDGDGSGWDAYLRYSALTVPMIKARGGTLLWTGDARAVALGAEAGHQWDYLALVYYPTVAAFIDMMTSADYENRCDPHRTNGCAEHVIIATSEAYSKFKMD
;
A
#
# COMPACT_ATOMS: atom_id res chain seq x y z
N MET A 1 -10.10 -12.05 -0.19
CA MET A 1 -10.60 -10.68 -0.09
C MET A 1 -9.58 -9.81 0.59
N GLY A 2 -9.14 -8.76 -0.10
CA GLY A 2 -8.15 -7.85 0.46
C GLY A 2 -8.62 -7.17 1.73
N VAL A 3 -9.88 -6.72 1.73
CA VAL A 3 -10.43 -5.99 2.88
C VAL A 3 -10.56 -6.84 4.13
N ASP A 4 -10.68 -8.16 3.97
CA ASP A 4 -10.78 -9.06 5.11
C ASP A 4 -9.50 -9.08 5.94
N LEU A 5 -8.38 -8.66 5.32
CA LEU A 5 -7.08 -8.63 5.97
C LEU A 5 -6.73 -7.23 6.49
N PHE A 6 -7.60 -6.24 6.28
CA PHE A 6 -7.35 -4.89 6.74
C PHE A 6 -7.53 -4.83 8.27
N ASN A 7 -6.41 -4.56 8.95
CA ASN A 7 -6.37 -4.63 10.42
C ASN A 7 -6.75 -3.29 11.03
N VAL A 8 -8.02 -2.92 10.91
CA VAL A 8 -8.54 -1.68 11.47
C VAL A 8 -8.31 -1.62 12.99
N GLY A 9 -8.56 -2.74 13.67
CA GLY A 9 -8.41 -2.80 15.12
C GLY A 9 -6.99 -2.48 15.57
N GLY A 10 -5.99 -2.95 14.84
CA GLY A 10 -4.60 -2.63 15.15
C GLY A 10 -4.28 -1.16 14.94
N LEU A 11 -4.82 -0.58 13.85
CA LEU A 11 -4.59 0.82 13.54
C LEU A 11 -5.32 1.75 14.52
N GLU A 12 -6.49 1.35 15.00
CA GLU A 12 -7.26 2.16 15.95
C GLU A 12 -6.56 2.33 17.30
N LYS A 13 -5.58 1.47 17.60
CA LYS A 13 -4.78 1.59 18.82
C LYS A 13 -3.70 2.66 18.73
N LEU A 14 -3.43 3.16 17.51
CA LEU A 14 -2.42 4.18 17.30
C LEU A 14 -3.01 5.58 17.55
N GLU A 15 -2.13 6.55 17.73
CA GLU A 15 -2.55 7.95 17.84
C GLU A 15 -3.14 8.38 16.50
N GLN A 16 -4.45 8.63 16.47
CA GLN A 16 -5.18 8.83 15.22
C GLN A 16 -4.77 10.10 14.47
N GLN A 17 -4.29 11.12 15.18
CA GLN A 17 -3.90 12.37 14.56
C GLN A 17 -2.42 12.45 14.27
N ALA A 18 -1.66 11.41 14.57
CA ALA A 18 -0.22 11.37 14.28
C ALA A 18 0.04 11.04 12.81
N PRO A 19 1.10 11.60 12.24
CA PRO A 19 1.50 11.21 10.88
C PRO A 19 2.00 9.78 10.85
N VAL A 20 1.92 9.17 9.68
CA VAL A 20 2.29 7.77 9.51
C VAL A 20 2.91 7.57 8.11
N VAL A 21 3.91 6.71 8.03
CA VAL A 21 4.43 6.25 6.75
C VAL A 21 4.08 4.77 6.62
N MET A 22 3.32 4.44 5.59
CA MET A 22 2.92 3.07 5.31
C MET A 22 3.97 2.42 4.41
N VAL A 23 4.57 1.34 4.90
CA VAL A 23 5.53 0.56 4.14
C VAL A 23 4.75 -0.55 3.43
N ASN A 24 4.68 -0.46 2.11
CA ASN A 24 3.97 -1.42 1.28
C ASN A 24 4.95 -2.42 0.68
N LEU A 25 4.65 -3.71 0.85
CA LEU A 25 5.42 -4.78 0.24
C LEU A 25 4.46 -5.60 -0.61
N MET A 26 4.81 -5.80 -1.88
CA MET A 26 3.89 -6.41 -2.83
C MET A 26 4.56 -7.49 -3.67
N ARG A 27 3.82 -8.55 -3.90
CA ARG A 27 4.18 -9.61 -4.85
C ARG A 27 3.03 -9.73 -5.84
N PHE A 28 3.35 -9.65 -7.12
CA PHE A 28 2.34 -9.60 -8.16
C PHE A 28 2.09 -10.97 -8.76
N ARG A 29 0.86 -11.17 -9.21
CA ARG A 29 0.52 -12.35 -10.00
C ARG A 29 1.17 -12.22 -11.38
N ALA A 30 1.59 -13.33 -11.95
CA ALA A 30 2.09 -13.32 -13.33
C ALA A 30 0.99 -12.83 -14.26
N ARG A 31 -0.25 -13.28 -14.05
CA ARG A 31 -1.41 -12.85 -14.81
C ARG A 31 -2.50 -12.43 -13.84
N SER A 32 -3.16 -11.31 -14.14
CA SER A 32 -4.23 -10.81 -13.28
C SER A 32 -5.38 -11.82 -13.23
N LEU A 33 -6.13 -11.81 -12.13
CA LEU A 33 -7.24 -12.75 -11.95
C LEU A 33 -8.33 -12.56 -13.00
N ASP A 34 -8.54 -11.33 -13.47
CA ASP A 34 -9.54 -11.06 -14.51
C ASP A 34 -9.06 -11.41 -15.91
N GLY A 35 -7.81 -11.83 -16.05
CA GLY A 35 -7.23 -12.24 -17.33
C GLY A 35 -6.86 -11.08 -18.24
N ASP A 36 -6.97 -9.85 -17.79
CA ASP A 36 -6.72 -8.66 -18.60
C ASP A 36 -5.31 -8.12 -18.32
N GLY A 37 -4.30 -8.87 -18.71
CA GLY A 37 -2.91 -8.48 -18.55
C GLY A 37 -2.21 -9.14 -17.38
N SER A 38 -1.08 -8.57 -16.98
CA SER A 38 -0.29 -9.08 -15.87
C SER A 38 -0.81 -8.53 -14.55
N GLY A 39 -0.30 -9.10 -13.46
CA GLY A 39 -0.57 -8.55 -12.12
C GLY A 39 -0.06 -7.14 -12.00
N TRP A 40 1.11 -6.84 -12.59
CA TRP A 40 1.65 -5.49 -12.61
C TRP A 40 0.72 -4.51 -13.34
N ASP A 41 0.14 -4.93 -14.48
CA ASP A 41 -0.81 -4.08 -15.20
C ASP A 41 -2.01 -3.72 -14.32
N ALA A 42 -2.54 -4.71 -13.60
CA ALA A 42 -3.67 -4.45 -12.68
C ALA A 42 -3.26 -3.51 -11.55
N TYR A 43 -2.05 -3.69 -11.01
CA TYR A 43 -1.55 -2.81 -9.97
C TYR A 43 -1.39 -1.37 -10.46
N LEU A 44 -0.97 -1.19 -11.71
CA LEU A 44 -0.87 0.16 -12.29
C LEU A 44 -2.24 0.83 -12.36
N ARG A 45 -3.30 0.09 -12.67
CA ARG A 45 -4.67 0.63 -12.64
C ARG A 45 -5.05 1.02 -11.22
N TYR A 46 -4.71 0.18 -10.25
CA TYR A 46 -4.93 0.47 -8.83
C TYR A 46 -4.22 1.76 -8.42
N SER A 47 -2.95 1.89 -8.76
CA SER A 47 -2.14 3.04 -8.40
C SER A 47 -2.67 4.33 -9.03
N ALA A 48 -3.11 4.26 -10.29
CA ALA A 48 -3.67 5.42 -10.98
C ALA A 48 -4.90 5.98 -10.28
N LEU A 49 -5.66 5.11 -9.61
CA LEU A 49 -6.85 5.52 -8.87
C LEU A 49 -6.53 5.96 -7.45
N THR A 50 -5.58 5.28 -6.79
CA THR A 50 -5.30 5.56 -5.37
C THR A 50 -4.42 6.79 -5.15
N VAL A 51 -3.48 7.07 -6.05
CA VAL A 51 -2.58 8.21 -5.86
C VAL A 51 -3.34 9.53 -5.71
N PRO A 52 -4.34 9.84 -6.57
CA PRO A 52 -5.15 11.04 -6.34
C PRO A 52 -5.91 11.03 -5.02
N MET A 53 -6.37 9.87 -4.57
CA MET A 53 -7.09 9.77 -3.30
C MET A 53 -6.15 10.04 -2.11
N ILE A 54 -4.91 9.58 -2.21
CA ILE A 54 -3.87 9.84 -1.21
C ILE A 54 -3.61 11.35 -1.13
N LYS A 55 -3.43 11.98 -2.29
CA LYS A 55 -3.16 13.42 -2.37
C LYS A 55 -4.33 14.24 -1.83
N ALA A 56 -5.56 13.82 -2.11
CA ALA A 56 -6.76 14.51 -1.64
C ALA A 56 -6.82 14.51 -0.11
N ARG A 57 -6.18 13.55 0.54
CA ARG A 57 -6.14 13.46 2.00
C ARG A 57 -4.85 14.04 2.60
N GLY A 58 -4.07 14.75 1.79
CA GLY A 58 -2.83 15.37 2.25
C GLY A 58 -1.64 14.42 2.29
N GLY A 59 -1.79 13.23 1.73
CA GLY A 59 -0.70 12.25 1.69
C GLY A 59 0.22 12.41 0.49
N THR A 60 1.29 11.66 0.51
CA THR A 60 2.33 11.72 -0.51
C THR A 60 2.93 10.35 -0.74
N LEU A 61 3.05 9.95 -2.01
CA LEU A 61 3.85 8.78 -2.37
C LEU A 61 5.32 9.23 -2.31
N LEU A 62 6.04 8.75 -1.30
CA LEU A 62 7.41 9.19 -1.04
C LEU A 62 8.44 8.52 -1.93
N TRP A 63 8.27 7.22 -2.15
CA TRP A 63 9.30 6.43 -2.83
C TRP A 63 8.72 5.08 -3.24
N THR A 64 9.15 4.58 -4.39
CA THR A 64 8.88 3.22 -4.80
C THR A 64 10.16 2.60 -5.31
N GLY A 65 10.24 1.27 -5.24
CA GLY A 65 11.39 0.56 -5.75
C GLY A 65 11.08 -0.89 -6.06
N ASP A 66 11.82 -1.43 -7.01
CA ASP A 66 11.74 -2.84 -7.33
C ASP A 66 12.61 -3.62 -6.35
N ALA A 67 12.05 -4.68 -5.76
CA ALA A 67 12.84 -5.56 -4.91
C ALA A 67 13.73 -6.42 -5.80
N ARG A 68 15.03 -6.42 -5.52
CA ARG A 68 16.00 -7.09 -6.39
C ARG A 68 16.62 -8.33 -5.76
N ALA A 69 16.82 -8.32 -4.45
CA ALA A 69 17.43 -9.44 -3.75
C ALA A 69 17.24 -9.26 -2.26
N VAL A 70 17.24 -10.36 -1.52
CA VAL A 70 17.33 -10.31 -0.06
C VAL A 70 18.80 -10.18 0.29
N ALA A 71 19.20 -9.02 0.77
CA ALA A 71 20.60 -8.75 1.07
C ALA A 71 21.06 -9.41 2.37
N LEU A 72 20.14 -9.57 3.30
CA LEU A 72 20.41 -10.18 4.61
C LEU A 72 19.14 -10.86 5.09
N GLY A 73 19.24 -12.09 5.51
CA GLY A 73 18.12 -12.86 6.02
C GLY A 73 17.73 -13.99 5.07
N ALA A 74 16.73 -14.77 5.47
CA ALA A 74 16.27 -15.89 4.65
C ALA A 74 15.43 -15.39 3.47
N GLU A 75 15.59 -16.02 2.31
CA GLU A 75 14.79 -15.68 1.15
C GLU A 75 13.33 -16.14 1.30
N ALA A 76 13.13 -17.28 1.98
CA ALA A 76 11.79 -17.82 2.18
C ALA A 76 10.94 -16.81 2.95
N GLY A 77 9.75 -16.53 2.43
CA GLY A 77 8.83 -15.58 3.05
C GLY A 77 9.13 -14.11 2.75
N HIS A 78 10.20 -13.83 1.98
CA HIS A 78 10.60 -12.45 1.67
C HIS A 78 10.80 -12.23 0.18
N GLN A 79 10.05 -12.93 -0.65
CA GLN A 79 10.16 -12.83 -2.11
C GLN A 79 9.22 -11.76 -2.65
N TRP A 80 9.54 -10.52 -2.33
CA TRP A 80 8.74 -9.37 -2.77
C TRP A 80 9.19 -8.88 -4.14
N ASP A 81 8.27 -8.27 -4.89
CA ASP A 81 8.57 -7.70 -6.20
C ASP A 81 8.76 -6.19 -6.13
N TYR A 82 8.03 -5.51 -5.22
CA TYR A 82 7.92 -4.07 -5.26
C TYR A 82 7.63 -3.52 -3.87
N LEU A 83 8.21 -2.36 -3.55
CA LEU A 83 7.97 -1.67 -2.30
C LEU A 83 7.54 -0.24 -2.57
N ALA A 84 6.70 0.30 -1.69
CA ALA A 84 6.29 1.70 -1.77
C ALA A 84 6.19 2.28 -0.36
N LEU A 85 6.66 3.52 -0.20
CA LEU A 85 6.53 4.26 1.04
C LEU A 85 5.52 5.37 0.81
N VAL A 86 4.43 5.37 1.59
CA VAL A 86 3.35 6.33 1.43
C VAL A 86 3.11 7.05 2.74
N TYR A 87 3.24 8.36 2.70
CA TYR A 87 2.99 9.22 3.86
C TYR A 87 1.51 9.62 3.90
N TYR A 88 0.94 9.58 5.10
CA TYR A 88 -0.36 10.18 5.39
C TYR A 88 -0.19 11.14 6.56
N PRO A 89 -0.85 12.31 6.52
CA PRO A 89 -0.70 13.29 7.62
C PRO A 89 -1.26 12.79 8.94
N THR A 90 -2.20 11.84 8.89
CA THR A 90 -2.76 11.22 10.09
C THR A 90 -3.09 9.76 9.81
N VAL A 91 -3.06 8.94 10.87
CA VAL A 91 -3.53 7.56 10.79
C VAL A 91 -5.00 7.54 10.38
N ALA A 92 -5.80 8.46 10.92
CA ALA A 92 -7.22 8.56 10.59
C ALA A 92 -7.46 8.77 9.09
N ALA A 93 -6.60 9.54 8.42
CA ALA A 93 -6.73 9.77 6.97
C ALA A 93 -6.56 8.46 6.19
N PHE A 94 -5.60 7.62 6.60
CA PHE A 94 -5.40 6.32 5.96
C PHE A 94 -6.62 5.42 6.15
N ILE A 95 -7.11 5.33 7.38
CA ILE A 95 -8.30 4.51 7.68
C ILE A 95 -9.49 5.00 6.87
N ASP A 96 -9.69 6.33 6.81
CA ASP A 96 -10.79 6.92 6.05
C ASP A 96 -10.73 6.52 4.57
N MET A 97 -9.55 6.56 3.98
CA MET A 97 -9.40 6.17 2.57
C MET A 97 -9.71 4.70 2.38
N MET A 98 -9.12 3.83 3.20
CA MET A 98 -9.23 2.39 3.03
C MET A 98 -10.64 1.86 3.29
N THR A 99 -11.42 2.56 4.11
CA THR A 99 -12.79 2.16 4.42
C THR A 99 -13.83 2.90 3.59
N SER A 100 -13.40 3.79 2.70
CA SER A 100 -14.33 4.52 1.85
C SER A 100 -14.94 3.61 0.81
N ALA A 101 -16.20 3.90 0.42
CA ALA A 101 -16.86 3.15 -0.64
C ALA A 101 -16.11 3.28 -1.97
N ASP A 102 -15.51 4.45 -2.21
CA ASP A 102 -14.75 4.68 -3.43
C ASP A 102 -13.54 3.74 -3.53
N TYR A 103 -12.80 3.58 -2.42
CA TYR A 103 -11.67 2.65 -2.41
C TYR A 103 -12.14 1.22 -2.60
N GLU A 104 -13.15 0.79 -1.86
CA GLU A 104 -13.63 -0.59 -1.92
C GLU A 104 -14.19 -0.95 -3.29
N ASN A 105 -14.90 -0.04 -3.93
CA ASN A 105 -15.61 -0.35 -5.17
C ASN A 105 -14.78 -0.08 -6.43
N ARG A 106 -13.91 0.92 -6.40
CA ARG A 106 -13.15 1.32 -7.59
C ARG A 106 -11.70 0.88 -7.57
N CYS A 107 -11.09 0.80 -6.39
CA CYS A 107 -9.65 0.57 -6.27
C CYS A 107 -9.30 -0.86 -5.89
N ASP A 108 -9.88 -1.36 -4.81
CA ASP A 108 -9.51 -2.66 -4.25
C ASP A 108 -9.64 -3.82 -5.24
N PRO A 109 -10.63 -3.85 -6.16
CA PRO A 109 -10.70 -4.93 -7.14
C PRO A 109 -9.44 -5.04 -8.00
N HIS A 110 -8.83 -3.92 -8.37
CA HIS A 110 -7.59 -3.92 -9.16
C HIS A 110 -6.41 -4.44 -8.33
N ARG A 111 -6.36 -4.08 -7.05
CA ARG A 111 -5.34 -4.58 -6.15
C ARG A 111 -5.46 -6.10 -6.01
N THR A 112 -6.67 -6.60 -5.80
CA THR A 112 -6.92 -8.03 -5.67
C THR A 112 -6.57 -8.78 -6.96
N ASN A 113 -6.90 -8.20 -8.11
CA ASN A 113 -6.56 -8.80 -9.41
C ASN A 113 -5.05 -8.91 -9.60
N GLY A 114 -4.30 -7.94 -9.12
CA GLY A 114 -2.87 -7.84 -9.42
C GLY A 114 -1.95 -8.44 -8.38
N CYS A 115 -2.28 -8.29 -7.09
CA CYS A 115 -1.38 -8.69 -6.01
C CYS A 115 -1.67 -10.09 -5.53
N ALA A 116 -0.67 -10.97 -5.64
CA ALA A 116 -0.72 -12.28 -5.00
C ALA A 116 -0.61 -12.12 -3.49
N GLU A 117 0.19 -11.13 -3.06
CA GLU A 117 0.37 -10.81 -1.66
C GLU A 117 0.65 -9.33 -1.53
N HIS A 118 0.06 -8.70 -0.51
CA HIS A 118 0.27 -7.28 -0.25
C HIS A 118 0.25 -7.08 1.26
N VAL A 119 1.35 -6.58 1.79
CA VAL A 119 1.48 -6.28 3.22
C VAL A 119 1.72 -4.78 3.35
N ILE A 120 1.02 -4.15 4.27
CA ILE A 120 1.22 -2.75 4.61
C ILE A 120 1.56 -2.67 6.09
N ILE A 121 2.71 -2.10 6.40
CA ILE A 121 3.15 -1.93 7.79
C ILE A 121 3.13 -0.45 8.12
N ALA A 122 2.37 -0.09 9.15
CA ALA A 122 2.33 1.29 9.63
C ALA A 122 3.59 1.59 10.43
N THR A 123 4.24 2.70 10.14
CA THR A 123 5.45 3.12 10.84
C THR A 123 5.34 4.56 11.30
N SER A 124 5.97 4.86 12.44
CA SER A 124 6.20 6.23 12.89
C SER A 124 7.62 6.61 12.50
N GLU A 125 7.79 7.84 12.03
CA GLU A 125 9.11 8.26 11.59
C GLU A 125 10.06 8.39 12.79
N ALA A 126 11.22 7.75 12.67
CA ALA A 126 12.32 7.94 13.60
C ALA A 126 13.35 8.90 13.01
N TYR A 127 13.58 8.81 11.69
CA TYR A 127 14.53 9.66 10.98
C TYR A 127 14.18 9.65 9.50
N SER A 128 14.28 10.79 8.85
CA SER A 128 14.01 10.89 7.42
C SER A 128 14.75 12.06 6.80
N LYS A 129 15.11 11.89 5.55
CA LYS A 129 15.57 12.99 4.70
C LYS A 129 14.55 13.33 3.61
N PHE A 130 13.42 12.66 3.59
CA PHE A 130 12.34 13.02 2.65
C PHE A 130 11.72 14.34 3.09
N LYS A 131 11.34 15.15 2.10
CA LYS A 131 10.56 16.36 2.34
C LYS A 131 9.09 16.02 2.13
N MET A 132 8.28 16.36 3.13
CA MET A 132 6.86 15.98 3.13
C MET A 132 5.94 17.19 3.13
N ASP A 133 6.38 18.27 2.56
CA ASP A 133 5.61 19.52 2.48
C ASP A 133 4.48 19.42 1.47
#